data_65c6969f3c416ce506bfa6dd79eb8704
#
_entry.id   65c6969f3c416ce506bfa6dd79eb8704
#
_cell.length_a   1.000
_cell.length_b   1.000
_cell.length_c   1.000
_cell.angle_alpha   90.00
_cell.angle_beta   90.00
_cell.angle_gamma   90.00
#
_symmetry.space_group_name_H-M   'P 1'
#
loop_
_entity.id
_entity.type
_entity.pdbx_description
1 polymer ?
#
loop_
_entity_poly.entity_id
_entity_poly.type
_entity_poly.pdbx_seq_one_letter_code
_entity_poly.pdbx_strand_id
1 'polypeptide(L)' 'MLFTKNKFDYEKITNVVLDGIYHWDYPDYCDAFIDSADYDGKEMTDEQLDELNEDYELIHELVWDYLH' A
#
# COMPACT_ATOMS: atom_id res chain seq x y z
N MET A 1 -11.65 20.47 -5.08
CA MET A 1 -11.08 20.25 -3.77
C MET A 1 -10.63 18.82 -3.60
N LEU A 2 -9.43 18.65 -3.16
CA LEU A 2 -8.88 17.32 -3.00
C LEU A 2 -8.87 16.90 -1.55
N PHE A 3 -9.21 15.68 -1.34
CA PHE A 3 -9.18 15.08 -0.02
C PHE A 3 -8.17 13.96 -0.04
N THR A 4 -7.30 13.96 0.94
CA THR A 4 -6.44 12.81 1.15
C THR A 4 -7.16 11.87 2.10
N LYS A 5 -7.22 10.61 1.74
CA LYS A 5 -7.86 9.61 2.59
C LYS A 5 -7.01 9.28 3.79
N ASN A 6 -5.74 9.52 3.67
CA ASN A 6 -4.82 9.35 4.78
C ASN A 6 -3.86 10.53 4.81
N LYS A 7 -3.12 10.62 5.89
CA LYS A 7 -2.24 11.75 6.15
C LYS A 7 -0.79 11.46 5.82
N PHE A 8 -0.52 10.38 5.11
CA PHE A 8 0.83 9.99 4.79
C PHE A 8 1.28 10.62 3.48
N ASP A 9 2.55 10.99 3.45
CA ASP A 9 3.18 11.43 2.22
C ASP A 9 3.74 10.19 1.53
N TYR A 10 3.19 9.82 0.41
CA TYR A 10 3.56 8.60 -0.29
C TYR A 10 5.01 8.60 -0.74
N GLU A 11 5.60 9.76 -0.94
CA GLU A 11 7.00 9.86 -1.33
C GLU A 11 7.94 9.40 -0.22
N LYS A 12 7.49 9.42 1.00
CA LYS A 12 8.28 8.99 2.15
C LYS A 12 8.12 7.51 2.48
N ILE A 13 7.23 6.84 1.77
CA ILE A 13 7.00 5.41 1.98
C ILE A 13 8.02 4.62 1.18
N THR A 14 8.78 3.78 1.84
CA THR A 14 9.82 2.96 1.22
C THR A 14 9.78 1.54 1.76
N ASN A 15 10.54 0.66 1.13
CA ASN A 15 10.68 -0.73 1.57
C ASN A 15 9.33 -1.43 1.76
N VAL A 16 8.41 -1.17 0.85
CA VAL A 16 7.06 -1.73 0.92
C VAL A 16 7.11 -3.22 0.61
N VAL A 17 6.51 -4.01 1.49
CA VAL A 17 6.33 -5.43 1.28
C VAL A 17 4.84 -5.68 1.07
N LEU A 18 4.50 -6.20 -0.09
CA LEU A 18 3.12 -6.52 -0.43
C LEU A 18 2.89 -8.02 -0.26
N ASP A 19 1.67 -8.37 0.13
CA ASP A 19 1.27 -9.76 0.27
C ASP A 19 -0.15 -9.92 -0.28
N GLY A 20 -0.59 -11.15 -0.40
CA GLY A 20 -1.93 -11.42 -0.91
C GLY A 20 -2.08 -11.18 -2.41
N ILE A 21 -0.97 -11.17 -3.15
CA ILE A 21 -1.02 -11.01 -4.60
C ILE A 21 -1.14 -12.38 -5.24
N TYR A 22 -2.32 -12.66 -5.79
CA TYR A 22 -2.62 -13.94 -6.42
C TYR A 22 -3.00 -13.68 -7.87
N HIS A 23 -2.45 -14.44 -8.80
CA HIS A 23 -2.73 -14.20 -10.20
C HIS A 23 -4.18 -14.51 -10.58
N TRP A 24 -4.88 -15.29 -9.79
CA TRP A 24 -6.32 -15.51 -10.05
C TRP A 24 -7.18 -14.31 -9.69
N ASP A 25 -6.63 -13.34 -8.95
CA ASP A 25 -7.33 -12.09 -8.64
C ASP A 25 -7.15 -11.04 -9.71
N TYR A 26 -6.38 -11.34 -10.74
CA TYR A 26 -6.18 -10.41 -11.83
C TYR A 26 -7.52 -10.01 -12.45
N PRO A 27 -7.75 -8.75 -12.79
CA PRO A 27 -6.79 -7.64 -12.67
C PRO A 27 -6.91 -6.82 -11.38
N ASP A 28 -7.87 -7.13 -10.53
CA ASP A 28 -8.19 -6.28 -9.38
C ASP A 28 -7.30 -6.52 -8.17
N TYR A 29 -6.80 -7.72 -7.99
CA TYR A 29 -5.96 -8.09 -6.85
C TYR A 29 -6.57 -7.63 -5.53
N CYS A 30 -7.82 -8.01 -5.31
CA CYS A 30 -8.60 -7.57 -4.15
C CYS A 30 -8.00 -7.98 -2.81
N ASP A 31 -7.24 -9.06 -2.80
CA ASP A 31 -6.64 -9.57 -1.57
C ASP A 31 -5.27 -8.98 -1.26
N ALA A 32 -4.73 -8.17 -2.17
CA ALA A 32 -3.42 -7.58 -1.96
C ALA A 32 -3.46 -6.56 -0.84
N PHE A 33 -2.42 -6.55 -0.04
CA PHE A 33 -2.30 -5.59 1.06
C PHE A 33 -0.83 -5.32 1.35
N ILE A 34 -0.59 -4.22 2.07
CA ILE A 34 0.75 -3.87 2.52
C ILE A 34 1.01 -4.61 3.82
N ASP A 35 1.97 -5.53 3.80
CA ASP A 35 2.36 -6.28 4.99
C ASP A 35 3.28 -5.48 5.88
N SER A 36 4.22 -4.77 5.27
CA SER A 36 5.11 -3.88 6.00
C SER A 36 5.61 -2.78 5.09
N ALA A 37 6.06 -1.70 5.68
CA ALA A 37 6.64 -0.58 4.97
C ALA A 37 7.40 0.31 5.94
N ASP A 38 8.26 1.14 5.40
CA ASP A 38 8.93 2.18 6.18
C ASP A 38 8.34 3.54 5.79
N TYR A 39 8.23 4.41 6.76
CA TYR A 39 7.78 5.76 6.55
C TYR A 39 8.83 6.72 7.09
N ASP A 40 9.39 7.54 6.19
CA ASP A 40 10.43 8.51 6.54
C ASP A 40 11.60 7.82 7.25
N GLY A 41 11.94 6.62 6.80
CA GLY A 41 13.05 5.85 7.33
C GLY A 41 12.76 5.07 8.60
N LYS A 42 11.50 5.04 9.03
CA LYS A 42 11.11 4.32 10.24
C LYS A 42 10.05 3.29 9.90
N GLU A 43 10.16 2.14 10.53
CA GLU A 43 9.19 1.08 10.34
C GLU A 43 7.79 1.54 10.78
N MET A 44 6.81 1.29 9.93
CA MET A 44 5.44 1.67 10.22
C MET A 44 4.82 0.71 11.23
N THR A 45 3.96 1.26 12.08
CA THR A 45 3.21 0.46 13.04
C THR A 45 2.04 -0.22 12.35
N ASP A 46 1.47 -1.23 13.01
CA ASP A 46 0.29 -1.92 12.49
C ASP A 46 -0.86 -0.96 12.26
N GLU A 47 -1.05 0.01 13.14
CA GLU A 47 -2.10 1.00 12.98
C GLU A 47 -1.89 1.84 11.73
N GLN A 48 -0.64 2.23 11.48
CA GLN A 48 -0.31 3.01 10.29
C GLN A 48 -0.52 2.19 9.03
N LEU A 49 -0.14 0.92 9.07
CA LEU A 49 -0.34 0.03 7.92
C LEU A 49 -1.82 -0.17 7.64
N ASP A 50 -2.64 -0.29 8.69
CA ASP A 50 -4.08 -0.42 8.52
C ASP A 50 -4.66 0.80 7.81
N GLU A 51 -4.20 2.00 8.17
CA GLU A 51 -4.64 3.21 7.50
C GLU A 51 -4.26 3.22 6.04
N LEU A 52 -3.03 2.82 5.73
CA LEU A 52 -2.59 2.74 4.34
C LEU A 52 -3.40 1.73 3.54
N ASN A 53 -3.74 0.61 4.17
CA ASN A 53 -4.47 -0.45 3.50
C ASN A 53 -5.92 -0.07 3.21
N GLU A 54 -6.42 1.00 3.81
CA GLU A 54 -7.73 1.52 3.46
C GLU A 54 -7.73 2.29 2.15
N ASP A 55 -6.57 2.70 1.68
CA ASP A 55 -6.45 3.43 0.41
C ASP A 55 -6.24 2.44 -0.72
N TYR A 56 -7.35 2.02 -1.33
CA TYR A 56 -7.31 1.02 -2.41
C TYR A 56 -6.59 1.53 -3.65
N GLU A 57 -6.64 2.82 -3.90
CA GLU A 57 -5.92 3.39 -5.04
C GLU A 57 -4.41 3.24 -4.86
N LEU A 58 -3.93 3.49 -3.66
CA LEU A 58 -2.52 3.31 -3.35
C LEU A 58 -2.12 1.83 -3.50
N ILE A 59 -2.92 0.94 -2.94
CA ILE A 59 -2.65 -0.50 -3.04
C ILE A 59 -2.58 -0.92 -4.50
N HIS A 60 -3.52 -0.46 -5.31
CA HIS A 60 -3.58 -0.80 -6.73
C HIS A 60 -2.32 -0.32 -7.47
N GLU A 61 -1.89 0.89 -7.21
CA GLU A 61 -0.67 1.43 -7.79
C GLU A 61 0.57 0.63 -7.38
N LEU A 62 0.66 0.29 -6.11
CA LEU A 62 1.80 -0.45 -5.60
C LEU A 62 1.87 -1.86 -6.19
N VAL A 63 0.73 -2.51 -6.31
CA VAL A 63 0.66 -3.82 -6.93
C VAL A 63 1.07 -3.74 -8.40
N TRP A 64 0.59 -2.72 -9.10
CA TRP A 64 0.94 -2.51 -10.50
C TRP A 64 2.44 -2.34 -10.68
N ASP A 65 3.05 -1.51 -9.85
CA ASP A 65 4.49 -1.31 -9.88
C ASP A 65 5.26 -2.57 -9.53
N TYR A 66 4.74 -3.34 -8.58
CA TYR A 66 5.36 -4.59 -8.17
C TYR A 66 5.39 -5.60 -9.31
N LEU A 67 4.35 -5.64 -10.13
CA LEU A 67 4.23 -6.59 -11.24
C LEU A 67 4.96 -6.13 -12.51
N HIS A 68 5.33 -4.88 -12.58
CA HIS A 68 6.01 -4.29 -13.72
C HIS A 68 7.35 -3.73 -13.32
#